data_22b8f4a0b11bcae50c88aef21161394f
#
_entry.id   22b8f4a0b11bcae50c88aef21161394f
#
_cell.length_a   1.000
_cell.length_b   1.000
_cell.length_c   1.000
_cell.angle_alpha   90.00
_cell.angle_beta   90.00
_cell.angle_gamma   90.00
#
_symmetry.space_group_name_H-M   'P 1'
#
loop_
_entity.id
_entity.type
_entity.pdbx_description
1 polymer ?
#
loop_
_entity_poly.entity_id
_entity_poly.type
_entity_poly.pdbx_seq_one_letter_code
_entity_poly.pdbx_strand_id
1 'polypeptide(L)'
;MSSGRLQQQFIRLWQCCDGKTQDTTLNELADLLSCSRRHMRTLLNTMQERGWLTWEAEVGRGKRSRLTFLYTGLALQQQRAEDLLEQDRIDQLVQLVGDKTAVRQMLVSHLGRSFRQGRHILRVLYYRPMQNLLPGSALRRSETHIARQIFSALTRVNEENGELEADIAHHWQQISPLHWRFFLRPGIHFHHGRELEMDDVVSSLTRINALPLYSHISEIVSPTPWTLDIHLSQPDRWLPWLLGQVPAMILPREWETLNNFSSHPIGTGPYAVIRNTRNQLKIHAFDDFFGYRALIDEVNVWVLPDIGDEPNGGLTLKGPTDDEKAIESRLEEGCYYLLFDTRTHRGANQEVREWVSRVLSPSNLLYYADEQYQRHWFPAYGLLPRWHHARPGHGEKPAGLETLTLTYYHEHIEHQVIAQIMSQLLAEHQVKLEIQEIDYDQWHAGEIESDIWLNSANFTLPLDFSLFAHLCEVPLLQHCIPLDWEADAARWRTGEMNLAAWCQQLLASKAIVPLIHHWLIIQGQRSMRGLRMNTLGWFDFKSAWFAPPDP
;
A
#
# COMPACT_ATOMS: atom_id res chain seq x y z
N MET A 1 10.42 27.04 -27.88
CA MET A 1 10.43 25.62 -27.44
C MET A 1 10.42 25.61 -25.93
N SER A 2 9.75 24.67 -25.27
CA SER A 2 9.89 24.52 -23.83
C SER A 2 11.32 24.14 -23.46
N SER A 3 11.87 24.71 -22.41
CA SER A 3 13.26 24.50 -21.95
C SER A 3 13.62 23.00 -21.88
N GLY A 4 12.73 22.15 -21.42
CA GLY A 4 12.97 20.72 -21.27
C GLY A 4 13.14 19.95 -22.59
N ARG A 5 12.47 20.35 -23.67
CA ARG A 5 12.62 19.71 -24.97
C ARG A 5 13.97 20.05 -25.61
N LEU A 6 14.46 21.25 -25.39
CA LEU A 6 15.78 21.67 -25.86
C LEU A 6 16.90 20.92 -25.12
N GLN A 7 16.77 20.75 -23.79
CA GLN A 7 17.70 19.96 -22.98
C GLN A 7 17.79 18.50 -23.46
N GLN A 8 16.65 17.86 -23.73
CA GLN A 8 16.64 16.50 -24.28
C GLN A 8 17.37 16.39 -25.63
N GLN A 9 17.17 17.37 -26.53
CA GLN A 9 17.87 17.40 -27.83
C GLN A 9 19.37 17.60 -27.65
N PHE A 10 19.79 18.43 -26.68
CA PHE A 10 21.21 18.62 -26.38
C PHE A 10 21.84 17.34 -25.81
N ILE A 11 21.20 16.69 -24.84
CA ILE A 11 21.68 15.43 -24.24
C ILE A 11 21.85 14.37 -25.33
N ARG A 12 20.85 14.22 -26.21
CA ARG A 12 20.89 13.27 -27.32
C ARG A 12 22.04 13.60 -28.31
N LEU A 13 22.21 14.88 -28.65
CA LEU A 13 23.31 15.33 -29.52
C LEU A 13 24.66 15.05 -28.87
N TRP A 14 24.82 15.36 -27.59
CA TRP A 14 26.04 15.11 -26.84
C TRP A 14 26.37 13.61 -26.77
N GLN A 15 25.40 12.74 -26.54
CA GLN A 15 25.58 11.28 -26.57
C GLN A 15 25.98 10.76 -27.95
N CYS A 16 25.32 11.20 -29.02
CA CYS A 16 25.65 10.80 -30.40
C CYS A 16 27.04 11.24 -30.82
N CYS A 17 27.60 12.29 -30.22
CA CYS A 17 28.93 12.82 -30.49
C CYS A 17 29.98 12.39 -29.45
N ASP A 18 29.67 11.46 -28.53
CA ASP A 18 30.51 11.06 -27.40
C ASP A 18 31.03 12.24 -26.54
N GLY A 19 30.35 13.38 -26.58
CA GLY A 19 30.77 14.60 -25.90
C GLY A 19 32.05 15.24 -26.43
N LYS A 20 32.54 14.81 -27.58
CA LYS A 20 33.81 15.28 -28.15
C LYS A 20 33.60 16.44 -29.14
N THR A 21 34.55 17.39 -29.11
CA THR A 21 34.66 18.39 -30.16
C THR A 21 34.93 17.71 -31.50
N GLN A 22 34.17 18.04 -32.52
CA GLN A 22 34.33 17.44 -33.84
C GLN A 22 34.01 18.41 -34.97
N ASP A 23 34.61 18.17 -36.09
CA ASP A 23 34.29 18.85 -37.34
C ASP A 23 33.19 18.06 -38.07
N THR A 24 32.05 18.69 -38.29
CA THR A 24 30.85 18.05 -38.84
C THR A 24 30.06 19.00 -39.74
N THR A 25 29.00 18.51 -40.36
CA THR A 25 28.10 19.33 -41.18
C THR A 25 26.72 19.44 -40.55
N LEU A 26 25.99 20.51 -40.87
CA LEU A 26 24.62 20.69 -40.40
C LEU A 26 23.69 19.56 -40.84
N ASN A 27 23.98 18.90 -41.98
CA ASN A 27 23.20 17.75 -42.44
C ASN A 27 23.45 16.52 -41.58
N GLU A 28 24.73 16.19 -41.31
CA GLU A 28 25.08 15.05 -40.42
C GLU A 28 24.41 15.20 -39.04
N LEU A 29 24.44 16.41 -38.45
CA LEU A 29 23.78 16.67 -37.17
C LEU A 29 22.24 16.59 -37.24
N ALA A 30 21.65 17.02 -38.36
CA ALA A 30 20.21 16.91 -38.59
C ALA A 30 19.77 15.46 -38.73
N ASP A 31 20.57 14.61 -39.36
CA ASP A 31 20.34 13.18 -39.52
C ASP A 31 20.44 12.46 -38.13
N LEU A 32 21.47 12.78 -37.33
CA LEU A 32 21.63 12.25 -35.96
C LEU A 32 20.41 12.49 -35.06
N LEU A 33 19.80 13.68 -35.15
CA LEU A 33 18.63 14.03 -34.39
C LEU A 33 17.29 13.74 -35.10
N SER A 34 17.35 13.14 -36.31
CA SER A 34 16.18 12.85 -37.16
C SER A 34 15.28 14.09 -37.34
N CYS A 35 15.90 15.23 -37.72
CA CYS A 35 15.20 16.49 -37.87
C CYS A 35 15.61 17.22 -39.18
N SER A 36 14.84 18.26 -39.54
CA SER A 36 15.20 19.06 -40.73
C SER A 36 16.43 19.95 -40.47
N ARG A 37 17.22 20.19 -41.52
CA ARG A 37 18.38 21.10 -41.47
C ARG A 37 18.03 22.49 -40.90
N ARG A 38 16.85 23.02 -41.24
CA ARG A 38 16.38 24.31 -40.72
C ARG A 38 16.16 24.23 -39.20
N HIS A 39 15.56 23.14 -38.74
CA HIS A 39 15.31 22.91 -37.29
C HIS A 39 16.64 22.72 -36.55
N MET A 40 17.59 21.94 -37.12
CA MET A 40 18.91 21.74 -36.52
C MET A 40 19.66 23.06 -36.31
N ARG A 41 19.61 23.96 -37.31
CA ARG A 41 20.20 25.30 -37.17
C ARG A 41 19.59 26.09 -36.02
N THR A 42 18.27 26.06 -35.87
CA THR A 42 17.57 26.72 -34.76
C THR A 42 17.99 26.12 -33.42
N LEU A 43 18.11 24.78 -33.32
CA LEU A 43 18.57 24.10 -32.12
C LEU A 43 19.98 24.54 -31.73
N LEU A 44 20.94 24.51 -32.65
CA LEU A 44 22.34 24.91 -32.41
C LEU A 44 22.43 26.36 -31.94
N ASN A 45 21.75 27.29 -32.62
CA ASN A 45 21.74 28.68 -32.22
C ASN A 45 21.20 28.86 -30.79
N THR A 46 20.06 28.21 -30.46
CA THR A 46 19.47 28.31 -29.11
C THR A 46 20.36 27.67 -28.05
N MET A 47 21.03 26.55 -28.36
CA MET A 47 21.98 25.88 -27.45
C MET A 47 23.24 26.74 -27.24
N GLN A 48 23.71 27.43 -28.28
CA GLN A 48 24.85 28.36 -28.23
C GLN A 48 24.48 29.61 -27.41
N GLU A 49 23.30 30.20 -27.60
CA GLU A 49 22.79 31.31 -26.80
C GLU A 49 22.71 30.98 -25.29
N ARG A 50 22.50 29.70 -24.98
CA ARG A 50 22.50 29.20 -23.60
C ARG A 50 23.89 28.81 -23.08
N GLY A 51 24.94 28.95 -23.90
CA GLY A 51 26.31 28.59 -23.52
C GLY A 51 26.57 27.10 -23.37
N TRP A 52 25.72 26.22 -23.95
CA TRP A 52 25.90 24.77 -23.86
C TRP A 52 26.90 24.20 -24.86
N LEU A 53 27.04 24.87 -26.02
CA LEU A 53 27.96 24.51 -27.08
C LEU A 53 28.38 25.74 -27.87
N THR A 54 29.44 25.63 -28.70
CA THR A 54 29.74 26.56 -29.77
C THR A 54 29.64 25.87 -31.12
N TRP A 55 29.08 26.60 -32.09
CA TRP A 55 28.99 26.17 -33.48
C TRP A 55 29.68 27.20 -34.37
N GLU A 56 30.90 26.88 -34.77
CA GLU A 56 31.71 27.74 -35.65
C GLU A 56 31.47 27.31 -37.10
N ALA A 57 30.58 28.03 -37.78
CA ALA A 57 30.16 27.71 -39.13
C ALA A 57 31.23 28.15 -40.12
N GLU A 58 31.82 27.20 -40.90
CA GLU A 58 32.65 27.54 -42.04
C GLU A 58 31.81 27.82 -43.30
N VAL A 59 32.17 28.89 -44.03
CA VAL A 59 31.50 29.33 -45.24
C VAL A 59 32.10 28.63 -46.46
N GLY A 60 31.29 27.83 -47.19
CA GLY A 60 31.69 27.16 -48.41
C GLY A 60 31.00 25.81 -48.62
N ARG A 61 30.80 25.41 -49.92
CA ARG A 61 30.21 24.10 -50.25
C ARG A 61 31.16 22.96 -49.83
N GLY A 62 30.68 22.06 -48.94
CA GLY A 62 31.45 20.89 -48.49
C GLY A 62 32.41 21.13 -47.32
N LYS A 63 32.49 22.33 -46.77
CA LYS A 63 33.30 22.61 -45.59
C LYS A 63 32.63 22.11 -44.33
N ARG A 64 33.44 21.55 -43.41
CA ARG A 64 32.99 21.09 -42.09
C ARG A 64 33.12 22.23 -41.11
N SER A 65 32.09 22.39 -40.28
CA SER A 65 32.00 23.37 -39.20
C SER A 65 32.37 22.69 -37.87
N ARG A 66 32.94 23.46 -36.96
CA ARG A 66 33.38 22.94 -35.67
C ARG A 66 32.26 23.01 -34.64
N LEU A 67 31.92 21.85 -34.06
CA LEU A 67 31.02 21.73 -32.92
C LEU A 67 31.85 21.47 -31.67
N THR A 68 31.75 22.37 -30.68
CA THR A 68 32.41 22.20 -29.37
C THR A 68 31.38 22.23 -28.26
N PHE A 69 31.36 21.22 -27.40
CA PHE A 69 30.50 21.19 -26.24
C PHE A 69 31.17 21.94 -25.09
N LEU A 70 30.50 22.98 -24.57
CA LEU A 70 30.93 23.76 -23.41
C LEU A 70 30.32 23.21 -22.11
N TYR A 71 29.24 22.45 -22.23
CA TYR A 71 28.55 21.80 -21.15
C TYR A 71 28.49 20.30 -21.35
N THR A 72 28.55 19.50 -20.30
CA THR A 72 28.44 18.06 -20.41
C THR A 72 26.98 17.64 -20.48
N GLY A 73 26.64 16.65 -21.30
CA GLY A 73 25.31 16.08 -21.33
C GLY A 73 24.90 15.50 -19.96
N LEU A 74 25.86 14.97 -19.21
CA LEU A 74 25.65 14.45 -17.86
C LEU A 74 25.23 15.56 -16.86
N ALA A 75 25.92 16.72 -16.86
CA ALA A 75 25.55 17.83 -15.98
C ALA A 75 24.16 18.39 -16.31
N LEU A 76 23.82 18.45 -17.61
CA LEU A 76 22.48 18.88 -18.02
C LEU A 76 21.40 17.84 -17.71
N GLN A 77 21.72 16.57 -17.80
CA GLN A 77 20.83 15.48 -17.38
C GLN A 77 20.57 15.53 -15.88
N GLN A 78 21.62 15.75 -15.08
CA GLN A 78 21.50 15.89 -13.63
C GLN A 78 20.65 17.10 -13.27
N GLN A 79 20.92 18.27 -13.84
CA GLN A 79 20.10 19.47 -13.63
C GLN A 79 18.64 19.24 -14.03
N ARG A 80 18.41 18.54 -15.15
CA ARG A 80 17.05 18.18 -15.58
C ARG A 80 16.38 17.23 -14.61
N ALA A 81 17.10 16.27 -14.05
CA ALA A 81 16.59 15.35 -13.06
C ALA A 81 16.18 16.10 -11.76
N GLU A 82 17.01 17.06 -11.32
CA GLU A 82 16.70 17.93 -10.19
C GLU A 82 15.45 18.80 -10.46
N ASP A 83 15.34 19.42 -11.66
CA ASP A 83 14.15 20.17 -12.07
C ASP A 83 12.87 19.31 -12.05
N LEU A 84 12.96 18.05 -12.51
CA LEU A 84 11.82 17.12 -12.51
C LEU A 84 11.41 16.73 -11.10
N LEU A 85 12.39 16.50 -10.23
CA LEU A 85 12.17 16.18 -8.83
C LEU A 85 11.52 17.37 -8.08
N GLU A 86 12.01 18.59 -8.32
CA GLU A 86 11.40 19.80 -7.78
C GLU A 86 9.97 20.03 -8.27
N GLN A 87 9.65 19.62 -9.48
CA GLN A 87 8.31 19.71 -10.06
C GLN A 87 7.42 18.52 -9.70
N ASP A 88 7.87 17.59 -8.85
CA ASP A 88 7.18 16.35 -8.48
C ASP A 88 6.80 15.49 -9.71
N ARG A 89 7.62 15.47 -10.77
CA ARG A 89 7.40 14.71 -12.00
C ARG A 89 8.15 13.38 -11.99
N ILE A 90 7.84 12.54 -11.03
CA ILE A 90 8.61 11.32 -10.70
C ILE A 90 8.63 10.32 -11.86
N ASP A 91 7.50 10.11 -12.56
CA ASP A 91 7.47 9.21 -13.73
C ASP A 91 8.51 9.62 -14.78
N GLN A 92 8.66 10.92 -15.03
CA GLN A 92 9.63 11.44 -15.99
C GLN A 92 11.07 11.39 -15.47
N LEU A 93 11.26 11.57 -14.16
CA LEU A 93 12.56 11.40 -13.51
C LEU A 93 13.06 9.95 -13.69
N VAL A 94 12.20 8.97 -13.36
CA VAL A 94 12.52 7.55 -13.53
C VAL A 94 12.87 7.21 -14.97
N GLN A 95 12.10 7.72 -15.94
CA GLN A 95 12.38 7.53 -17.37
C GLN A 95 13.68 8.21 -17.83
N LEU A 96 14.01 9.39 -17.29
CA LEU A 96 15.20 10.15 -17.69
C LEU A 96 16.48 9.50 -17.16
N VAL A 97 16.48 9.08 -15.90
CA VAL A 97 17.67 8.54 -15.22
C VAL A 97 17.89 7.07 -15.59
N GLY A 98 16.81 6.26 -15.64
CA GLY A 98 16.83 4.84 -16.00
C GLY A 98 17.46 3.93 -14.95
N ASP A 99 18.46 4.38 -14.22
CA ASP A 99 19.09 3.64 -13.10
C ASP A 99 18.30 3.85 -11.81
N LYS A 100 17.71 2.78 -11.30
CA LYS A 100 16.89 2.78 -10.07
C LYS A 100 17.69 3.21 -8.84
N THR A 101 18.95 2.83 -8.71
CA THR A 101 19.81 3.19 -7.58
C THR A 101 20.07 4.69 -7.55
N ALA A 102 20.38 5.29 -8.69
CA ALA A 102 20.56 6.73 -8.80
C ALA A 102 19.25 7.48 -8.53
N VAL A 103 18.12 7.00 -9.05
CA VAL A 103 16.79 7.58 -8.73
C VAL A 103 16.54 7.53 -7.24
N ARG A 104 16.78 6.37 -6.58
CA ARG A 104 16.61 6.22 -5.14
C ARG A 104 17.42 7.25 -4.35
N GLN A 105 18.70 7.40 -4.66
CA GLN A 105 19.57 8.36 -3.98
C GLN A 105 19.05 9.79 -4.12
N MET A 106 18.56 10.17 -5.30
CA MET A 106 17.95 11.47 -5.53
C MET A 106 16.66 11.65 -4.73
N LEU A 107 15.77 10.64 -4.70
CA LEU A 107 14.52 10.69 -3.93
C LEU A 107 14.79 10.79 -2.43
N VAL A 108 15.69 9.95 -1.90
CA VAL A 108 16.03 9.92 -0.47
C VAL A 108 16.54 11.28 0.03
N SER A 109 17.30 12.02 -0.80
CA SER A 109 17.77 13.36 -0.42
C SER A 109 16.66 14.41 -0.23
N HIS A 110 15.44 14.11 -0.67
CA HIS A 110 14.29 15.04 -0.64
C HIS A 110 13.10 14.50 0.18
N LEU A 111 13.30 13.38 0.92
CA LEU A 111 12.25 12.82 1.78
C LEU A 111 11.94 13.71 2.99
N GLY A 112 10.80 13.45 3.60
CA GLY A 112 10.32 14.11 4.80
C GLY A 112 9.68 15.46 4.50
N ARG A 113 9.97 16.46 5.34
CA ARG A 113 9.37 17.79 5.27
C ARG A 113 9.88 18.61 4.11
N SER A 114 8.96 19.21 3.40
CA SER A 114 9.22 20.31 2.47
C SER A 114 8.21 21.45 2.71
N PHE A 115 8.64 22.70 2.50
CA PHE A 115 7.75 23.86 2.58
C PHE A 115 7.87 24.64 1.28
N ARG A 116 6.77 24.74 0.56
CA ARG A 116 6.76 25.38 -0.75
C ARG A 116 5.47 26.18 -0.94
N GLN A 117 5.61 27.43 -1.36
CA GLN A 117 4.48 28.33 -1.63
C GLN A 117 3.47 28.41 -0.47
N GLY A 118 3.95 28.43 0.78
CA GLY A 118 3.10 28.50 1.96
C GLY A 118 2.47 27.17 2.38
N ARG A 119 2.81 26.05 1.73
CA ARG A 119 2.25 24.71 2.00
C ARG A 119 3.26 23.77 2.63
N HIS A 120 2.81 23.02 3.62
CA HIS A 120 3.55 21.91 4.22
C HIS A 120 3.38 20.65 3.39
N ILE A 121 4.49 20.13 2.88
CA ILE A 121 4.53 18.94 2.04
C ILE A 121 5.28 17.84 2.80
N LEU A 122 4.69 16.67 2.85
CA LEU A 122 5.31 15.45 3.34
C LEU A 122 5.66 14.52 2.16
N ARG A 123 6.90 14.08 2.08
CA ARG A 123 7.39 13.14 1.08
C ARG A 123 7.79 11.83 1.73
N VAL A 124 7.22 10.74 1.21
CA VAL A 124 7.39 9.37 1.71
C VAL A 124 7.87 8.49 0.56
N LEU A 125 8.83 7.61 0.80
CA LEU A 125 9.22 6.59 -0.17
C LEU A 125 8.52 5.27 0.16
N TYR A 126 7.97 4.61 -0.87
CA TYR A 126 7.27 3.35 -0.75
C TYR A 126 7.67 2.39 -1.89
N TYR A 127 7.56 1.07 -1.66
CA TYR A 127 8.12 0.07 -2.57
C TYR A 127 7.17 -0.39 -3.68
N ARG A 128 5.86 -0.15 -3.58
CA ARG A 128 4.88 -0.61 -4.57
C ARG A 128 3.79 0.42 -4.88
N PRO A 129 3.22 0.41 -6.10
CA PRO A 129 2.12 1.29 -6.45
C PRO A 129 0.83 0.92 -5.71
N MET A 130 -0.02 1.91 -5.46
CA MET A 130 -1.33 1.78 -4.83
C MET A 130 -2.43 2.24 -5.81
N GLN A 131 -2.62 1.49 -6.89
CA GLN A 131 -3.46 1.92 -8.01
C GLN A 131 -4.96 1.65 -7.81
N ASN A 132 -5.30 0.69 -6.94
CA ASN A 132 -6.69 0.43 -6.58
C ASN A 132 -6.96 0.92 -5.16
N LEU A 133 -7.84 1.90 -5.02
CA LEU A 133 -8.25 2.50 -3.75
C LEU A 133 -9.78 2.41 -3.54
N LEU A 134 -10.45 1.56 -4.32
CA LEU A 134 -11.92 1.40 -4.27
C LEU A 134 -12.33 0.64 -3.01
N PRO A 135 -13.09 1.24 -2.09
CA PRO A 135 -13.64 0.55 -0.92
C PRO A 135 -14.46 -0.68 -1.31
N GLY A 136 -14.25 -1.79 -0.61
CA GLY A 136 -14.93 -3.07 -0.88
C GLY A 136 -14.29 -3.95 -1.95
N SER A 137 -13.19 -3.51 -2.59
CA SER A 137 -12.30 -4.39 -3.35
C SER A 137 -11.25 -5.02 -2.43
N ALA A 138 -10.48 -5.97 -2.95
CA ALA A 138 -9.37 -6.59 -2.22
C ALA A 138 -8.23 -5.59 -1.99
N LEU A 139 -8.31 -4.82 -0.91
CA LEU A 139 -7.30 -3.83 -0.54
C LEU A 139 -6.26 -4.43 0.41
N ARG A 140 -4.99 -4.17 0.14
CA ARG A 140 -3.89 -4.44 1.08
C ARG A 140 -3.87 -3.34 2.16
N ARG A 141 -3.09 -3.56 3.23
CA ARG A 141 -3.01 -2.63 4.37
C ARG A 141 -2.72 -1.17 4.00
N SER A 142 -1.86 -0.94 2.99
CA SER A 142 -1.50 0.43 2.59
C SER A 142 -2.61 1.12 1.82
N GLU A 143 -3.28 0.42 0.91
CA GLU A 143 -4.48 0.92 0.23
C GLU A 143 -5.61 1.17 1.23
N THR A 144 -5.79 0.28 2.22
CA THR A 144 -6.72 0.45 3.34
C THR A 144 -6.41 1.74 4.11
N HIS A 145 -5.13 2.00 4.41
CA HIS A 145 -4.72 3.24 5.07
C HIS A 145 -5.04 4.47 4.20
N ILE A 146 -4.68 4.44 2.92
CA ILE A 146 -4.95 5.56 2.00
C ILE A 146 -6.45 5.78 1.81
N ALA A 147 -7.25 4.71 1.68
CA ALA A 147 -8.71 4.82 1.59
C ALA A 147 -9.30 5.56 2.80
N ARG A 148 -8.80 5.31 4.01
CA ARG A 148 -9.20 6.04 5.24
C ARG A 148 -8.83 7.53 5.23
N GLN A 149 -7.89 7.96 4.41
CA GLN A 149 -7.57 9.38 4.23
C GLN A 149 -8.49 10.05 3.20
N ILE A 150 -9.07 9.27 2.27
CA ILE A 150 -9.85 9.78 1.14
C ILE A 150 -11.36 9.74 1.41
N PHE A 151 -11.81 8.71 2.12
CA PHE A 151 -13.23 8.48 2.36
C PHE A 151 -13.57 8.65 3.84
N SER A 152 -14.87 8.87 4.10
CA SER A 152 -15.48 8.75 5.42
C SER A 152 -16.55 7.66 5.41
N ALA A 153 -16.90 7.16 6.59
CA ALA A 153 -17.92 6.14 6.80
C ALA A 153 -19.01 6.67 7.75
N LEU A 154 -20.01 5.88 8.10
CA LEU A 154 -21.01 6.34 9.09
C LEU A 154 -20.37 6.58 10.44
N THR A 155 -19.48 5.70 10.85
CA THR A 155 -18.71 5.77 12.09
C THR A 155 -17.23 5.66 11.77
N ARG A 156 -16.39 5.91 12.76
CA ARG A 156 -14.95 5.73 12.64
C ARG A 156 -14.42 5.01 13.87
N VAL A 157 -13.52 4.07 13.68
CA VAL A 157 -12.81 3.42 14.77
C VAL A 157 -11.54 4.21 15.07
N ASN A 158 -11.34 4.60 16.32
CA ASN A 158 -10.10 5.20 16.78
C ASN A 158 -8.99 4.14 16.76
N GLU A 159 -7.96 4.36 15.97
CA GLU A 159 -6.87 3.39 15.75
C GLU A 159 -5.96 3.20 16.98
N GLU A 160 -6.03 4.10 17.97
CA GLU A 160 -5.21 4.03 19.18
C GLU A 160 -5.83 3.17 20.27
N ASN A 161 -7.15 3.27 20.46
CA ASN A 161 -7.86 2.63 21.56
C ASN A 161 -9.00 1.68 21.14
N GLY A 162 -9.37 1.67 19.86
CA GLY A 162 -10.45 0.84 19.32
C GLY A 162 -11.85 1.37 19.62
N GLU A 163 -11.97 2.55 20.21
CA GLU A 163 -13.28 3.17 20.50
C GLU A 163 -13.96 3.64 19.22
N LEU A 164 -15.26 3.60 19.24
CA LEU A 164 -16.09 4.05 18.13
C LEU A 164 -16.34 5.55 18.24
N GLU A 165 -16.03 6.27 17.20
CA GLU A 165 -16.21 7.72 17.09
C GLU A 165 -17.24 8.08 16.02
N ALA A 166 -17.84 9.26 16.17
CA ALA A 166 -18.71 9.86 15.17
C ALA A 166 -17.90 10.25 13.90
N ASP A 167 -18.47 9.94 12.73
CA ASP A 167 -17.95 10.39 11.44
C ASP A 167 -19.07 11.05 10.63
N ILE A 168 -19.56 10.48 9.51
CA ILE A 168 -20.75 11.01 8.80
C ILE A 168 -21.97 11.00 9.71
N ALA A 169 -22.19 9.93 10.49
CA ALA A 169 -23.19 9.93 11.55
C ALA A 169 -22.63 10.60 12.81
N HIS A 170 -23.34 11.59 13.31
CA HIS A 170 -22.97 12.25 14.57
C HIS A 170 -23.48 11.53 15.81
N HIS A 171 -24.47 10.65 15.65
CA HIS A 171 -25.07 9.85 16.70
C HIS A 171 -25.73 8.59 16.12
N TRP A 172 -25.79 7.52 16.89
CA TRP A 172 -26.52 6.29 16.57
C TRP A 172 -27.07 5.65 17.83
N GLN A 173 -28.10 4.84 17.63
CA GLN A 173 -28.73 4.09 18.73
C GLN A 173 -29.30 2.76 18.23
N GLN A 174 -29.24 1.75 19.07
CA GLN A 174 -29.92 0.49 18.84
C GLN A 174 -31.37 0.61 19.31
N ILE A 175 -32.32 0.59 18.37
CA ILE A 175 -33.77 0.68 18.67
C ILE A 175 -34.28 -0.68 19.16
N SER A 176 -33.77 -1.75 18.53
CA SER A 176 -34.04 -3.14 18.96
C SER A 176 -32.83 -4.01 18.53
N PRO A 177 -32.75 -5.28 18.95
CA PRO A 177 -31.67 -6.17 18.52
C PRO A 177 -31.49 -6.28 16.99
N LEU A 178 -32.56 -6.04 16.23
CA LEU A 178 -32.59 -6.12 14.77
C LEU A 178 -32.71 -4.74 14.09
N HIS A 179 -32.61 -3.64 14.83
CA HIS A 179 -32.83 -2.31 14.27
C HIS A 179 -31.88 -1.29 14.87
N TRP A 180 -31.07 -0.68 14.02
CA TRP A 180 -30.17 0.42 14.34
C TRP A 180 -30.62 1.69 13.62
N ARG A 181 -30.49 2.84 14.30
CA ARG A 181 -30.76 4.17 13.74
C ARG A 181 -29.54 5.04 13.83
N PHE A 182 -29.22 5.70 12.70
CA PHE A 182 -28.09 6.62 12.57
C PHE A 182 -28.59 8.02 12.20
N PHE A 183 -28.00 9.05 12.80
CA PHE A 183 -28.32 10.45 12.53
C PHE A 183 -27.13 11.11 11.83
N LEU A 184 -27.35 11.58 10.59
CA LEU A 184 -26.28 12.06 9.73
C LEU A 184 -26.06 13.57 9.91
N ARG A 185 -24.83 14.02 9.66
CA ARG A 185 -24.45 15.43 9.60
C ARG A 185 -24.90 16.04 8.28
N PRO A 186 -25.53 17.21 8.28
CA PRO A 186 -25.76 17.98 7.06
C PRO A 186 -24.46 18.69 6.60
N GLY A 187 -24.42 19.12 5.33
CA GLY A 187 -23.36 19.98 4.80
C GLY A 187 -22.01 19.28 4.59
N ILE A 188 -21.99 17.95 4.47
CA ILE A 188 -20.80 17.20 4.07
C ILE A 188 -20.65 17.27 2.57
N HIS A 189 -19.43 17.56 2.08
CA HIS A 189 -19.13 17.65 0.65
C HIS A 189 -18.16 16.56 0.22
N PHE A 190 -18.37 16.04 -0.98
CA PHE A 190 -17.37 15.25 -1.69
C PHE A 190 -16.25 16.16 -2.24
N HIS A 191 -15.08 15.59 -2.52
CA HIS A 191 -13.92 16.34 -3.04
C HIS A 191 -14.19 17.13 -4.33
N HIS A 192 -15.22 16.77 -5.10
CA HIS A 192 -15.62 17.50 -6.30
C HIS A 192 -16.65 18.60 -6.03
N GLY A 193 -16.98 18.87 -4.76
CA GLY A 193 -17.84 19.98 -4.33
C GLY A 193 -19.34 19.66 -4.24
N ARG A 194 -19.80 18.46 -4.65
CA ARG A 194 -21.21 18.05 -4.46
C ARG A 194 -21.46 17.70 -2.99
N GLU A 195 -22.58 18.15 -2.44
CA GLU A 195 -23.01 17.78 -1.10
C GLU A 195 -23.42 16.29 -1.06
N LEU A 196 -23.10 15.62 0.06
CA LEU A 196 -23.52 14.26 0.32
C LEU A 196 -25.02 14.21 0.58
N GLU A 197 -25.70 13.32 -0.14
CA GLU A 197 -27.13 13.07 -0.01
C GLU A 197 -27.38 11.66 0.58
N MET A 198 -28.58 11.44 1.10
CA MET A 198 -28.94 10.14 1.68
C MET A 198 -28.83 8.99 0.66
N ASP A 199 -29.10 9.26 -0.61
CA ASP A 199 -29.00 8.28 -1.69
C ASP A 199 -27.55 7.77 -1.88
N ASP A 200 -26.54 8.59 -1.59
CA ASP A 200 -25.14 8.17 -1.61
C ASP A 200 -24.87 7.13 -0.50
N VAL A 201 -25.43 7.38 0.67
CA VAL A 201 -25.29 6.48 1.83
C VAL A 201 -26.00 5.15 1.57
N VAL A 202 -27.27 5.21 1.16
CA VAL A 202 -28.08 4.01 0.87
C VAL A 202 -27.43 3.18 -0.24
N SER A 203 -27.01 3.81 -1.33
CA SER A 203 -26.33 3.12 -2.44
C SER A 203 -25.04 2.44 -1.99
N SER A 204 -24.20 3.15 -1.21
CA SER A 204 -22.93 2.60 -0.71
C SER A 204 -23.14 1.40 0.21
N LEU A 205 -24.11 1.47 1.11
CA LEU A 205 -24.40 0.38 2.04
C LEU A 205 -25.10 -0.81 1.36
N THR A 206 -25.95 -0.55 0.36
CA THR A 206 -26.59 -1.62 -0.43
C THR A 206 -25.52 -2.42 -1.21
N ARG A 207 -24.52 -1.75 -1.73
CA ARG A 207 -23.41 -2.37 -2.47
C ARG A 207 -22.68 -3.44 -1.66
N ILE A 208 -22.50 -3.25 -0.35
CA ILE A 208 -21.73 -4.16 0.50
C ILE A 208 -22.53 -5.34 1.04
N ASN A 209 -23.84 -5.42 0.82
CA ASN A 209 -24.67 -6.56 1.27
C ASN A 209 -24.21 -7.91 0.71
N ALA A 210 -23.47 -7.93 -0.40
CA ALA A 210 -22.89 -9.14 -0.95
C ALA A 210 -21.69 -9.68 -0.15
N LEU A 211 -21.12 -8.87 0.74
CA LEU A 211 -19.98 -9.27 1.57
C LEU A 211 -20.44 -10.08 2.79
N PRO A 212 -19.71 -11.12 3.21
CA PRO A 212 -20.15 -12.08 4.25
C PRO A 212 -20.55 -11.41 5.57
N LEU A 213 -19.80 -10.40 6.01
CA LEU A 213 -20.07 -9.72 7.29
C LEU A 213 -21.28 -8.78 7.24
N TYR A 214 -21.74 -8.37 6.06
CA TYR A 214 -22.83 -7.42 5.84
C TYR A 214 -24.11 -8.09 5.31
N SER A 215 -24.07 -9.36 4.95
CA SER A 215 -25.18 -10.10 4.33
C SER A 215 -26.46 -10.19 5.18
N HIS A 216 -26.35 -9.95 6.48
CA HIS A 216 -27.47 -9.92 7.42
C HIS A 216 -28.21 -8.57 7.47
N ILE A 217 -27.76 -7.54 6.76
CA ILE A 217 -28.50 -6.30 6.58
C ILE A 217 -29.67 -6.58 5.62
N SER A 218 -30.89 -6.55 6.15
CA SER A 218 -32.09 -6.93 5.41
C SER A 218 -32.76 -5.76 4.70
N GLU A 219 -32.71 -4.57 5.32
CA GLU A 219 -33.34 -3.37 4.75
C GLU A 219 -32.63 -2.10 5.26
N ILE A 220 -32.55 -1.11 4.37
CA ILE A 220 -31.99 0.21 4.66
C ILE A 220 -33.03 1.24 4.24
N VAL A 221 -33.54 2.03 5.17
CA VAL A 221 -34.58 3.04 4.93
C VAL A 221 -34.19 4.39 5.48
N SER A 222 -34.69 5.45 4.88
CA SER A 222 -34.47 6.82 5.30
C SER A 222 -35.79 7.47 5.71
N PRO A 223 -36.17 7.44 7.01
CA PRO A 223 -37.39 8.07 7.48
C PRO A 223 -37.42 9.59 7.31
N THR A 224 -36.26 10.22 7.36
CA THR A 224 -36.07 11.66 7.13
C THR A 224 -34.77 11.90 6.35
N PRO A 225 -34.54 13.08 5.76
CA PRO A 225 -33.32 13.36 4.97
C PRO A 225 -31.99 13.09 5.72
N TRP A 226 -31.99 13.10 7.05
CA TRP A 226 -30.79 12.96 7.87
C TRP A 226 -30.88 11.79 8.86
N THR A 227 -31.86 10.90 8.69
CA THR A 227 -32.02 9.72 9.55
C THR A 227 -31.98 8.46 8.68
N LEU A 228 -31.15 7.52 9.07
CA LEU A 228 -30.99 6.23 8.41
C LEU A 228 -31.34 5.11 9.40
N ASP A 229 -32.27 4.26 9.00
CA ASP A 229 -32.63 3.04 9.72
C ASP A 229 -32.07 1.83 8.98
N ILE A 230 -31.39 0.96 9.72
CA ILE A 230 -30.83 -0.30 9.23
C ILE A 230 -31.50 -1.44 9.98
N HIS A 231 -32.21 -2.29 9.22
CA HIS A 231 -32.86 -3.48 9.73
C HIS A 231 -32.01 -4.70 9.43
N LEU A 232 -31.93 -5.62 10.36
CA LEU A 232 -31.09 -6.82 10.32
C LEU A 232 -31.96 -8.07 10.35
N SER A 233 -31.51 -9.13 9.67
CA SER A 233 -32.11 -10.48 9.76
C SER A 233 -31.64 -11.23 11.02
N GLN A 234 -30.52 -10.84 11.60
CA GLN A 234 -29.92 -11.40 12.82
C GLN A 234 -29.36 -10.27 13.69
N PRO A 235 -29.36 -10.42 15.04
CA PRO A 235 -28.77 -9.41 15.91
C PRO A 235 -27.29 -9.22 15.65
N ASP A 236 -26.83 -7.96 15.68
CA ASP A 236 -25.42 -7.63 15.53
C ASP A 236 -25.02 -6.44 16.42
N ARG A 237 -24.23 -6.72 17.45
CA ARG A 237 -23.67 -5.67 18.33
C ARG A 237 -22.51 -4.92 17.66
N TRP A 238 -21.88 -5.52 16.64
CA TRP A 238 -20.73 -4.97 15.95
C TRP A 238 -21.09 -4.10 14.75
N LEU A 239 -22.39 -3.99 14.40
CA LEU A 239 -22.82 -3.21 13.24
C LEU A 239 -22.19 -1.81 13.19
N PRO A 240 -22.14 -0.99 14.27
CA PRO A 240 -21.49 0.31 14.21
C PRO A 240 -19.99 0.24 13.88
N TRP A 241 -19.26 -0.79 14.34
CA TRP A 241 -17.85 -1.02 13.97
C TRP A 241 -17.70 -1.47 12.53
N LEU A 242 -18.60 -2.33 12.03
CA LEU A 242 -18.64 -2.74 10.62
C LEU A 242 -18.85 -1.53 9.71
N LEU A 243 -19.76 -0.63 10.07
CA LEU A 243 -20.05 0.59 9.31
C LEU A 243 -18.94 1.66 9.40
N GLY A 244 -17.91 1.43 10.19
CA GLY A 244 -16.67 2.20 10.25
C GLY A 244 -15.50 1.57 9.48
N GLN A 245 -15.69 0.40 8.86
CA GLN A 245 -14.65 -0.26 8.08
C GLN A 245 -14.61 0.24 6.63
N VAL A 246 -13.47 0.00 5.97
CA VAL A 246 -13.24 0.48 4.60
C VAL A 246 -14.30 0.01 3.60
N PRO A 247 -14.79 -1.24 3.61
CA PRO A 247 -15.86 -1.65 2.71
C PRO A 247 -17.12 -0.79 2.79
N ALA A 248 -17.46 -0.30 4.01
CA ALA A 248 -18.65 0.50 4.29
C ALA A 248 -18.47 2.02 4.09
N MET A 249 -17.33 2.46 3.57
CA MET A 249 -17.10 3.88 3.25
C MET A 249 -18.05 4.37 2.16
N ILE A 250 -18.45 5.63 2.30
CA ILE A 250 -19.48 6.22 1.45
C ILE A 250 -18.85 6.76 0.16
N LEU A 251 -19.40 6.31 -0.96
CA LEU A 251 -19.04 6.74 -2.31
C LEU A 251 -20.13 7.65 -2.88
N PRO A 252 -19.80 8.55 -3.82
CA PRO A 252 -20.82 9.24 -4.59
C PRO A 252 -21.63 8.22 -5.41
N ARG A 253 -22.94 8.31 -5.42
CA ARG A 253 -23.82 7.33 -6.12
C ARG A 253 -23.48 7.15 -7.60
N GLU A 254 -22.88 8.16 -8.22
CA GLU A 254 -22.41 8.14 -9.61
C GLU A 254 -21.00 7.56 -9.81
N TRP A 255 -20.39 6.97 -8.81
CA TRP A 255 -18.98 6.53 -8.82
C TRP A 255 -18.61 5.65 -10.03
N GLU A 256 -19.51 4.79 -10.50
CA GLU A 256 -19.28 3.92 -11.66
C GLU A 256 -19.13 4.69 -12.97
N THR A 257 -19.72 5.89 -13.06
CA THR A 257 -19.64 6.74 -14.24
C THR A 257 -18.41 7.65 -14.25
N LEU A 258 -17.71 7.74 -13.12
CA LEU A 258 -16.53 8.58 -12.97
C LEU A 258 -15.29 7.86 -13.53
N ASN A 259 -14.57 8.55 -14.41
CA ASN A 259 -13.38 7.98 -15.04
C ASN A 259 -12.29 7.65 -14.01
N ASN A 260 -11.72 6.44 -14.12
CA ASN A 260 -10.60 5.99 -13.28
C ASN A 260 -10.87 6.07 -11.77
N PHE A 261 -12.13 5.86 -11.34
CA PHE A 261 -12.51 6.04 -9.94
C PHE A 261 -11.69 5.16 -8.98
N SER A 262 -11.35 3.93 -9.34
CA SER A 262 -10.52 3.07 -8.48
C SER A 262 -9.13 3.62 -8.19
N SER A 263 -8.55 4.36 -9.13
CA SER A 263 -7.22 4.98 -8.94
C SER A 263 -7.28 6.45 -8.51
N HIS A 264 -8.33 7.17 -8.89
CA HIS A 264 -8.57 8.58 -8.56
C HIS A 264 -9.94 8.74 -7.90
N PRO A 265 -10.15 8.12 -6.74
CA PRO A 265 -11.44 8.16 -6.08
C PRO A 265 -11.78 9.55 -5.55
N ILE A 266 -13.08 9.80 -5.50
CA ILE A 266 -13.68 10.99 -4.92
C ILE A 266 -14.41 10.56 -3.66
N GLY A 267 -13.97 11.03 -2.50
CA GLY A 267 -14.57 10.75 -1.20
C GLY A 267 -14.96 12.02 -0.46
N THR A 268 -15.25 11.87 0.82
CA THR A 268 -15.57 12.95 1.75
C THR A 268 -14.51 13.10 2.84
N GLY A 269 -13.40 12.39 2.73
CA GLY A 269 -12.33 12.34 3.73
C GLY A 269 -11.43 13.59 3.73
N PRO A 270 -10.44 13.64 4.64
CA PRO A 270 -9.59 14.80 4.85
C PRO A 270 -8.60 15.09 3.70
N TYR A 271 -8.40 14.14 2.78
CA TYR A 271 -7.50 14.29 1.64
C TYR A 271 -8.17 13.87 0.32
N ALA A 272 -7.89 14.65 -0.74
CA ALA A 272 -8.30 14.35 -2.11
C ALA A 272 -7.12 13.84 -2.94
N VAL A 273 -7.35 12.86 -3.82
CA VAL A 273 -6.34 12.36 -4.75
C VAL A 273 -6.14 13.36 -5.90
N ILE A 274 -4.89 13.79 -6.08
CA ILE A 274 -4.50 14.71 -7.16
C ILE A 274 -3.79 13.96 -8.28
N ARG A 275 -3.03 12.93 -7.92
CA ARG A 275 -2.32 12.08 -8.88
C ARG A 275 -2.14 10.69 -8.29
N ASN A 276 -2.36 9.67 -9.10
CA ASN A 276 -2.02 8.31 -8.76
C ASN A 276 -1.49 7.59 -10.01
N THR A 277 -0.17 7.34 -10.03
CA THR A 277 0.55 6.67 -11.11
C THR A 277 1.34 5.49 -10.56
N ARG A 278 2.06 4.78 -11.42
CA ARG A 278 2.94 3.69 -10.95
C ARG A 278 4.08 4.18 -10.03
N ASN A 279 4.51 5.43 -10.19
CA ASN A 279 5.66 5.97 -9.45
C ASN A 279 5.28 7.04 -8.41
N GLN A 280 4.00 7.44 -8.32
CA GLN A 280 3.60 8.51 -7.40
C GLN A 280 2.13 8.43 -7.03
N LEU A 281 1.85 8.53 -5.73
CA LEU A 281 0.54 8.92 -5.20
C LEU A 281 0.69 10.30 -4.55
N LYS A 282 -0.10 11.27 -5.01
CA LYS A 282 -0.16 12.63 -4.46
C LYS A 282 -1.58 12.91 -3.99
N ILE A 283 -1.71 13.29 -2.73
CA ILE A 283 -2.98 13.70 -2.12
C ILE A 283 -2.84 15.10 -1.50
N HIS A 284 -3.90 15.90 -1.56
CA HIS A 284 -3.98 17.23 -0.98
C HIS A 284 -5.03 17.27 0.12
N ALA A 285 -4.75 18.03 1.17
CA ALA A 285 -5.73 18.32 2.20
C ALA A 285 -6.98 18.95 1.58
N PHE A 286 -8.14 18.47 2.00
CA PHE A 286 -9.44 18.96 1.56
C PHE A 286 -9.90 20.08 2.48
N ASP A 287 -9.95 21.32 1.97
CA ASP A 287 -10.24 22.50 2.76
C ASP A 287 -11.67 22.52 3.30
N ASP A 288 -12.64 21.94 2.56
CA ASP A 288 -14.06 21.83 2.94
C ASP A 288 -14.38 20.53 3.72
N PHE A 289 -13.35 19.87 4.30
CA PHE A 289 -13.56 18.70 5.13
C PHE A 289 -14.40 19.06 6.37
N PHE A 290 -15.44 18.29 6.63
CA PHE A 290 -16.40 18.55 7.72
C PHE A 290 -15.83 18.38 9.16
N GLY A 291 -14.60 17.86 9.29
CA GLY A 291 -13.86 17.74 10.55
C GLY A 291 -12.70 18.73 10.62
N TYR A 292 -11.70 18.42 11.45
CA TYR A 292 -10.48 19.24 11.49
C TYR A 292 -9.69 19.10 10.19
N ARG A 293 -9.39 20.25 9.57
CA ARG A 293 -8.50 20.29 8.41
C ARG A 293 -7.12 19.69 8.76
N ALA A 294 -6.58 18.90 7.86
CA ALA A 294 -5.23 18.39 7.98
C ALA A 294 -4.19 19.52 8.02
N LEU A 295 -3.16 19.37 8.87
CA LEU A 295 -2.08 20.35 9.00
C LEU A 295 -0.97 20.18 7.97
N ILE A 296 -0.87 18.98 7.37
CA ILE A 296 -0.04 18.72 6.19
C ILE A 296 -0.89 18.97 4.95
N ASP A 297 -0.49 19.95 4.14
CA ASP A 297 -1.28 20.37 2.97
C ASP A 297 -1.18 19.36 1.80
N GLU A 298 -0.05 18.66 1.71
CA GLU A 298 0.22 17.73 0.63
C GLU A 298 1.02 16.52 1.12
N VAL A 299 0.59 15.33 0.76
CA VAL A 299 1.37 14.10 0.97
C VAL A 299 1.73 13.51 -0.40
N ASN A 300 3.03 13.32 -0.60
CA ASN A 300 3.60 12.69 -1.77
C ASN A 300 4.20 11.33 -1.38
N VAL A 301 3.57 10.27 -1.81
CA VAL A 301 4.14 8.91 -1.74
C VAL A 301 4.84 8.62 -3.06
N TRP A 302 6.15 8.63 -3.05
CA TRP A 302 6.98 8.26 -4.18
C TRP A 302 7.17 6.76 -4.21
N VAL A 303 6.90 6.15 -5.36
CA VAL A 303 6.96 4.71 -5.52
C VAL A 303 8.15 4.33 -6.38
N LEU A 304 9.03 3.51 -5.82
CA LEU A 304 10.15 2.93 -6.53
C LEU A 304 10.14 1.41 -6.26
N PRO A 305 9.64 0.59 -7.19
CA PRO A 305 9.70 -0.86 -7.08
C PRO A 305 11.14 -1.37 -6.99
N ASP A 306 11.34 -2.50 -6.34
CA ASP A 306 12.64 -3.17 -6.19
C ASP A 306 13.67 -2.42 -5.29
N ILE A 307 13.20 -1.63 -4.33
CA ILE A 307 14.08 -1.13 -3.26
C ILE A 307 14.35 -2.24 -2.22
N GLY A 308 14.53 -3.46 -2.70
CA GLY A 308 14.45 -4.72 -1.98
C GLY A 308 15.53 -5.04 -0.94
N ASP A 309 16.42 -4.11 -0.57
CA ASP A 309 17.51 -4.40 0.36
C ASP A 309 17.20 -4.01 1.82
N GLU A 310 16.05 -3.39 2.11
CA GLU A 310 15.67 -3.13 3.50
C GLU A 310 14.44 -3.98 3.87
N PRO A 311 14.57 -4.87 4.86
CA PRO A 311 13.48 -5.74 5.32
C PRO A 311 12.34 -4.99 5.99
N ASN A 312 12.41 -3.68 6.00
CA ASN A 312 11.42 -2.80 6.58
C ASN A 312 10.38 -2.43 5.53
N GLY A 313 9.27 -3.14 5.48
CA GLY A 313 8.03 -2.62 4.86
C GLY A 313 7.56 -1.32 5.54
N GLY A 314 8.44 -0.67 6.30
CA GLY A 314 8.24 0.57 7.03
C GLY A 314 8.32 1.79 6.13
N LEU A 315 7.65 2.85 6.57
CA LEU A 315 7.69 4.15 5.95
C LEU A 315 9.03 4.83 6.25
N THR A 316 9.77 5.18 5.22
CA THR A 316 10.98 6.00 5.37
C THR A 316 10.63 7.46 5.11
N LEU A 317 10.75 8.26 6.18
CA LEU A 317 10.60 9.72 6.17
C LEU A 317 11.96 10.41 6.36
N LYS A 318 13.03 9.63 6.36
CA LYS A 318 14.39 10.04 6.72
C LYS A 318 15.07 10.73 5.55
N GLY A 319 15.54 11.96 5.76
CA GLY A 319 16.49 12.65 4.89
C GLY A 319 17.94 12.23 5.16
N PRO A 320 18.89 12.58 4.28
CA PRO A 320 20.29 12.12 4.36
C PRO A 320 21.06 12.64 5.58
N THR A 321 20.55 13.66 6.27
CA THR A 321 21.18 14.31 7.44
C THR A 321 20.58 13.90 8.77
N ASP A 322 19.57 13.03 8.77
CA ASP A 322 18.88 12.64 10.00
C ASP A 322 19.58 11.46 10.68
N ASP A 323 19.70 11.53 12.01
CA ASP A 323 20.18 10.41 12.83
C ASP A 323 19.31 9.17 12.63
N GLU A 324 19.91 7.97 12.70
CA GLU A 324 19.26 6.66 12.52
C GLU A 324 18.27 6.28 13.64
N LYS A 325 17.71 7.22 14.37
CA LYS A 325 16.75 6.91 15.43
C LYS A 325 15.36 6.70 14.84
N ALA A 326 14.83 5.51 15.11
CA ALA A 326 13.40 5.25 14.91
C ALA A 326 12.58 6.29 15.67
N ILE A 327 11.56 6.88 15.02
CA ILE A 327 10.62 7.75 15.70
C ILE A 327 9.69 6.90 16.56
N GLU A 328 9.20 5.80 15.98
CA GLU A 328 8.30 4.87 16.65
C GLU A 328 8.56 3.46 16.14
N SER A 329 8.47 2.49 17.04
CA SER A 329 8.51 1.07 16.71
C SER A 329 7.51 0.30 17.53
N ARG A 330 6.81 -0.65 16.91
CA ARG A 330 5.89 -1.56 17.59
C ARG A 330 5.90 -2.93 16.94
N LEU A 331 5.65 -3.96 17.72
CA LEU A 331 5.36 -5.28 17.18
C LEU A 331 3.96 -5.26 16.56
N GLU A 332 3.81 -5.78 15.34
CA GLU A 332 2.51 -5.80 14.67
C GLU A 332 1.49 -6.63 15.45
N GLU A 333 0.24 -6.19 15.46
CA GLU A 333 -0.88 -6.98 15.97
C GLU A 333 -1.36 -7.92 14.84
N GLY A 334 -0.57 -8.97 14.61
CA GLY A 334 -0.76 -9.92 13.52
C GLY A 334 0.44 -10.81 13.34
N CYS A 335 0.47 -11.61 12.29
CA CYS A 335 1.60 -12.49 11.98
C CYS A 335 1.63 -12.90 10.51
N TYR A 336 2.79 -13.37 10.07
CA TYR A 336 2.90 -14.24 8.90
C TYR A 336 2.53 -15.66 9.30
N TYR A 337 1.79 -16.34 8.45
CA TYR A 337 1.31 -17.68 8.73
C TYR A 337 1.21 -18.54 7.48
N LEU A 338 1.29 -19.85 7.67
CA LEU A 338 0.92 -20.83 6.66
C LEU A 338 -0.58 -21.14 6.80
N LEU A 339 -1.23 -21.24 5.66
CA LEU A 339 -2.59 -21.76 5.53
C LEU A 339 -2.52 -23.04 4.72
N PHE A 340 -2.99 -24.16 5.28
CA PHE A 340 -3.11 -25.43 4.57
C PHE A 340 -4.45 -25.49 3.85
N ASP A 341 -4.40 -25.82 2.57
CA ASP A 341 -5.58 -25.92 1.74
C ASP A 341 -6.20 -27.31 1.87
N THR A 342 -7.28 -27.41 2.62
CA THR A 342 -7.94 -28.70 2.84
C THR A 342 -8.67 -29.24 1.61
N ARG A 343 -8.74 -28.51 0.52
CA ARG A 343 -9.23 -29.00 -0.77
C ARG A 343 -8.23 -29.96 -1.42
N THR A 344 -6.93 -29.80 -1.16
CA THR A 344 -5.91 -30.72 -1.67
C THR A 344 -5.74 -31.92 -0.75
N HIS A 345 -5.34 -33.06 -1.32
CA HIS A 345 -5.09 -34.28 -0.54
C HIS A 345 -3.99 -34.07 0.52
N ARG A 346 -2.92 -33.34 0.17
CA ARG A 346 -1.79 -33.09 1.09
C ARG A 346 -2.15 -32.06 2.15
N GLY A 347 -2.79 -30.98 1.77
CA GLY A 347 -3.24 -29.94 2.72
C GLY A 347 -4.32 -30.45 3.69
N ALA A 348 -5.18 -31.39 3.26
CA ALA A 348 -6.17 -32.04 4.12
C ALA A 348 -5.55 -33.05 5.10
N ASN A 349 -4.36 -33.59 4.79
CA ASN A 349 -3.73 -34.63 5.61
C ASN A 349 -3.16 -34.07 6.91
N GLN A 350 -3.68 -34.48 8.05
CA GLN A 350 -3.24 -34.04 9.38
C GLN A 350 -1.77 -34.36 9.66
N GLU A 351 -1.27 -35.53 9.24
CA GLU A 351 0.14 -35.91 9.47
C GLU A 351 1.09 -35.00 8.68
N VAL A 352 0.68 -34.61 7.45
CA VAL A 352 1.43 -33.64 6.64
C VAL A 352 1.48 -32.29 7.35
N ARG A 353 0.33 -31.78 7.83
CA ARG A 353 0.28 -30.49 8.53
C ARG A 353 1.12 -30.49 9.80
N GLU A 354 1.05 -31.54 10.60
CA GLU A 354 1.84 -31.66 11.83
C GLU A 354 3.34 -31.73 11.54
N TRP A 355 3.75 -32.55 10.58
CA TRP A 355 5.16 -32.69 10.21
C TRP A 355 5.69 -31.38 9.60
N VAL A 356 4.99 -30.76 8.66
CA VAL A 356 5.38 -29.49 8.05
C VAL A 356 5.49 -28.40 9.11
N SER A 357 4.53 -28.31 10.05
CA SER A 357 4.56 -27.35 11.15
C SER A 357 5.77 -27.53 12.07
N ARG A 358 6.28 -28.74 12.20
CA ARG A 358 7.51 -29.03 12.95
C ARG A 358 8.75 -28.57 12.19
N VAL A 359 8.86 -28.89 10.92
CA VAL A 359 10.01 -28.53 10.06
C VAL A 359 10.07 -27.01 9.87
N LEU A 360 8.94 -26.39 9.58
CA LEU A 360 8.81 -24.95 9.34
C LEU A 360 8.44 -24.18 10.63
N SER A 361 8.97 -24.63 11.78
CA SER A 361 8.70 -23.95 13.05
C SER A 361 9.24 -22.51 13.03
N PRO A 362 8.65 -21.58 13.81
CA PRO A 362 9.15 -20.20 13.95
C PRO A 362 10.65 -20.12 14.27
N SER A 363 11.14 -21.01 15.13
CA SER A 363 12.55 -21.06 15.52
C SER A 363 13.45 -21.48 14.37
N ASN A 364 13.02 -22.46 13.55
CA ASN A 364 13.80 -22.90 12.39
C ASN A 364 13.87 -21.80 11.34
N LEU A 365 12.75 -21.12 11.06
CA LEU A 365 12.71 -20.00 10.11
C LEU A 365 13.67 -18.88 10.54
N LEU A 366 13.67 -18.49 11.83
CA LEU A 366 14.56 -17.47 12.35
C LEU A 366 16.02 -17.89 12.30
N TYR A 367 16.33 -19.15 12.54
CA TYR A 367 17.69 -19.66 12.50
C TYR A 367 18.32 -19.55 11.09
N TYR A 368 17.52 -19.78 10.04
CA TYR A 368 17.98 -19.70 8.64
C TYR A 368 17.83 -18.32 8.01
N ALA A 369 17.18 -17.38 8.71
CA ALA A 369 17.03 -16.02 8.23
C ALA A 369 18.34 -15.23 8.34
N ASP A 370 18.61 -14.36 7.38
CA ASP A 370 19.73 -13.43 7.44
C ASP A 370 19.61 -12.47 8.64
N GLU A 371 20.74 -11.95 9.14
CA GLU A 371 20.80 -11.07 10.31
C GLU A 371 19.87 -9.86 10.22
N GLN A 372 19.71 -9.29 9.02
CA GLN A 372 18.81 -8.18 8.78
C GLN A 372 17.34 -8.53 9.10
N TYR A 373 16.87 -9.74 8.77
CA TYR A 373 15.52 -10.21 9.08
C TYR A 373 15.39 -10.60 10.53
N GLN A 374 16.42 -11.26 11.13
CA GLN A 374 16.42 -11.64 12.55
C GLN A 374 16.22 -10.44 13.49
N ARG A 375 16.62 -9.23 13.07
CA ARG A 375 16.42 -8.00 13.85
C ARG A 375 14.97 -7.51 13.86
N HIS A 376 14.20 -7.92 12.87
CA HIS A 376 12.82 -7.42 12.66
C HIS A 376 11.76 -8.49 12.87
N TRP A 377 12.14 -9.76 12.86
CA TRP A 377 11.25 -10.89 13.02
C TRP A 377 11.26 -11.39 14.45
N PHE A 378 10.07 -11.69 14.96
CA PHE A 378 9.87 -12.31 16.26
C PHE A 378 9.03 -13.60 16.09
N PRO A 379 9.38 -14.72 16.77
CA PRO A 379 8.70 -16.00 16.55
C PRO A 379 7.24 -15.90 16.97
N ALA A 380 6.33 -16.35 16.12
CA ALA A 380 4.90 -16.34 16.37
C ALA A 380 4.40 -17.72 16.83
N TYR A 381 3.83 -17.78 18.01
CA TYR A 381 3.14 -18.94 18.55
C TYR A 381 1.64 -18.71 18.74
N GLY A 382 1.09 -17.74 18.07
CA GLY A 382 -0.30 -17.37 18.00
C GLY A 382 -0.54 -16.33 16.91
N LEU A 383 -1.80 -16.01 16.65
CA LEU A 383 -2.16 -14.98 15.67
C LEU A 383 -1.80 -13.57 16.16
N LEU A 384 -1.70 -13.37 17.46
CA LEU A 384 -1.34 -12.11 18.12
C LEU A 384 -0.07 -12.29 18.95
N PRO A 385 0.77 -11.25 19.11
CA PRO A 385 2.03 -11.35 19.85
C PRO A 385 1.91 -11.84 21.31
N ARG A 386 0.76 -11.59 21.94
CA ARG A 386 0.50 -12.00 23.34
C ARG A 386 -0.16 -13.37 23.48
N TRP A 387 -0.46 -14.01 22.34
CA TRP A 387 -1.16 -15.28 22.32
C TRP A 387 -0.21 -16.42 21.96
N HIS A 388 -0.07 -17.39 22.86
CA HIS A 388 0.81 -18.56 22.70
C HIS A 388 -0.04 -19.82 22.60
N HIS A 389 -0.95 -19.88 21.64
CA HIS A 389 -1.91 -20.98 21.48
C HIS A 389 -1.46 -22.06 20.50
N ALA A 390 -0.50 -21.75 19.63
CA ALA A 390 0.03 -22.72 18.68
C ALA A 390 0.91 -23.73 19.40
N ARG A 391 0.60 -25.00 19.24
CA ARG A 391 1.45 -26.10 19.72
C ARG A 391 2.51 -26.40 18.66
N PRO A 392 3.72 -26.81 19.04
CA PRO A 392 4.71 -27.32 18.10
C PRO A 392 4.12 -28.47 17.28
N GLY A 393 4.47 -28.54 16.00
CA GLY A 393 4.16 -29.70 15.17
C GLY A 393 4.97 -30.92 15.64
N HIS A 394 4.52 -32.11 15.30
CA HIS A 394 5.15 -33.38 15.68
C HIS A 394 5.11 -34.40 14.52
N GLY A 395 5.55 -35.61 14.80
CA GLY A 395 5.53 -36.71 13.85
C GLY A 395 6.76 -36.77 12.96
N GLU A 396 6.87 -37.85 12.19
CA GLU A 396 7.90 -38.07 11.18
C GLU A 396 7.38 -37.69 9.79
N LYS A 397 8.28 -37.61 8.81
CA LYS A 397 7.90 -37.35 7.42
C LYS A 397 6.91 -38.40 6.93
N PRO A 398 5.72 -38.02 6.47
CA PRO A 398 4.75 -38.95 5.92
C PRO A 398 5.34 -39.74 4.73
N ALA A 399 5.02 -41.03 4.67
CA ALA A 399 5.48 -41.88 3.58
C ALA A 399 5.01 -41.36 2.21
N GLY A 400 5.91 -41.32 1.23
CA GLY A 400 5.60 -40.83 -0.12
C GLY A 400 5.45 -39.34 -0.28
N LEU A 401 5.75 -38.53 0.76
CA LEU A 401 5.76 -37.07 0.63
C LEU A 401 7.06 -36.63 -0.03
N GLU A 402 7.03 -36.32 -1.32
CA GLU A 402 8.19 -35.89 -2.10
C GLU A 402 8.08 -34.45 -2.56
N THR A 403 6.87 -33.92 -2.69
CA THR A 403 6.62 -32.58 -3.22
C THR A 403 5.47 -31.91 -2.48
N LEU A 404 5.58 -30.60 -2.26
CA LEU A 404 4.52 -29.71 -1.78
C LEU A 404 4.45 -28.48 -2.68
N THR A 405 3.27 -27.94 -2.88
CA THR A 405 3.06 -26.65 -3.56
C THR A 405 2.87 -25.54 -2.54
N LEU A 406 3.57 -24.41 -2.74
CA LEU A 406 3.43 -23.19 -1.96
C LEU A 406 3.00 -22.06 -2.87
N THR A 407 1.91 -21.39 -2.54
CA THR A 407 1.45 -20.21 -3.27
C THR A 407 1.46 -18.97 -2.37
N TYR A 408 1.91 -17.84 -2.91
CA TYR A 408 1.82 -16.53 -2.29
C TYR A 408 1.67 -15.44 -3.36
N TYR A 409 1.24 -14.22 -2.95
CA TYR A 409 1.14 -13.11 -3.88
C TYR A 409 2.48 -12.37 -4.01
N HIS A 410 2.81 -11.97 -5.23
CA HIS A 410 4.02 -11.21 -5.55
C HIS A 410 3.96 -9.77 -4.96
N GLU A 411 5.05 -9.02 -5.10
CA GLU A 411 5.21 -7.67 -4.52
C GLU A 411 5.17 -7.65 -2.98
N HIS A 412 5.54 -8.77 -2.33
CA HIS A 412 5.76 -8.82 -0.89
C HIS A 412 7.14 -9.42 -0.62
N ILE A 413 8.10 -8.56 -0.31
CA ILE A 413 9.52 -8.93 -0.20
C ILE A 413 9.74 -10.08 0.76
N GLU A 414 9.09 -10.04 1.91
CA GLU A 414 9.28 -11.04 2.96
C GLU A 414 8.69 -12.40 2.60
N HIS A 415 7.60 -12.46 1.80
CA HIS A 415 7.06 -13.74 1.33
C HIS A 415 8.09 -14.51 0.51
N GLN A 416 8.82 -13.81 -0.37
CA GLN A 416 9.86 -14.43 -1.18
C GLN A 416 10.99 -14.99 -0.32
N VAL A 417 11.45 -14.22 0.68
CA VAL A 417 12.51 -14.66 1.61
C VAL A 417 12.06 -15.85 2.46
N ILE A 418 10.85 -15.78 3.04
CA ILE A 418 10.28 -16.88 3.83
C ILE A 418 10.16 -18.13 2.96
N ALA A 419 9.65 -18.01 1.72
CA ALA A 419 9.51 -19.14 0.79
C ALA A 419 10.86 -19.79 0.44
N GLN A 420 11.93 -19.00 0.29
CA GLN A 420 13.28 -19.52 0.05
C GLN A 420 13.80 -20.31 1.27
N ILE A 421 13.63 -19.79 2.48
CA ILE A 421 14.01 -20.50 3.72
C ILE A 421 13.19 -21.79 3.86
N MET A 422 11.89 -21.76 3.60
CA MET A 422 11.03 -22.94 3.62
C MET A 422 11.49 -24.01 2.62
N SER A 423 11.87 -23.58 1.40
CA SER A 423 12.38 -24.48 0.37
C SER A 423 13.67 -25.18 0.83
N GLN A 424 14.57 -24.42 1.47
CA GLN A 424 15.81 -24.99 2.03
C GLN A 424 15.53 -26.00 3.15
N LEU A 425 14.69 -25.65 4.12
CA LEU A 425 14.34 -26.52 5.24
C LEU A 425 13.67 -27.84 4.78
N LEU A 426 12.77 -27.77 3.81
CA LEU A 426 12.09 -28.95 3.27
C LEU A 426 13.03 -29.82 2.43
N ALA A 427 13.98 -29.20 1.70
CA ALA A 427 14.96 -29.92 0.90
C ALA A 427 15.89 -30.79 1.75
N GLU A 428 16.24 -30.39 2.99
CA GLU A 428 17.01 -31.21 3.95
C GLU A 428 16.30 -32.52 4.29
N HIS A 429 14.97 -32.54 4.15
CA HIS A 429 14.14 -33.73 4.33
C HIS A 429 13.74 -34.40 3.02
N GLN A 430 14.39 -34.05 1.90
CA GLN A 430 14.08 -34.60 0.56
C GLN A 430 12.62 -34.35 0.14
N VAL A 431 12.10 -33.16 0.45
CA VAL A 431 10.80 -32.68 -0.04
C VAL A 431 11.04 -31.44 -0.89
N LYS A 432 10.62 -31.48 -2.15
CA LYS A 432 10.68 -30.34 -3.07
C LYS A 432 9.51 -29.42 -2.79
N LEU A 433 9.80 -28.13 -2.62
CA LEU A 433 8.77 -27.08 -2.56
C LEU A 433 8.63 -26.44 -3.94
N GLU A 434 7.47 -26.59 -4.56
CA GLU A 434 7.11 -25.94 -5.81
C GLU A 434 6.42 -24.62 -5.51
N ILE A 435 7.11 -23.50 -5.82
CA ILE A 435 6.67 -22.15 -5.49
C ILE A 435 5.90 -21.58 -6.66
N GLN A 436 4.71 -21.03 -6.38
CA GLN A 436 3.87 -20.31 -7.31
C GLN A 436 3.61 -18.89 -6.80
N GLU A 437 4.03 -17.90 -7.58
CA GLU A 437 3.73 -16.48 -7.33
C GLU A 437 2.55 -16.05 -8.19
N ILE A 438 1.56 -15.40 -7.58
CA ILE A 438 0.33 -14.95 -8.26
C ILE A 438 0.02 -13.50 -7.91
N ASP A 439 -0.95 -12.90 -8.60
CA ASP A 439 -1.47 -11.58 -8.27
C ASP A 439 -2.25 -11.58 -6.94
N TYR A 440 -2.28 -10.44 -6.27
CA TYR A 440 -2.98 -10.30 -4.99
C TYR A 440 -4.49 -10.59 -5.10
N ASP A 441 -5.13 -10.18 -6.19
CA ASP A 441 -6.56 -10.44 -6.42
C ASP A 441 -6.84 -11.93 -6.57
N GLN A 442 -5.97 -12.68 -7.28
CA GLN A 442 -6.05 -14.13 -7.41
C GLN A 442 -5.83 -14.84 -6.06
N TRP A 443 -4.85 -14.36 -5.29
CA TRP A 443 -4.61 -14.85 -3.94
C TRP A 443 -5.82 -14.61 -3.03
N HIS A 444 -6.38 -13.41 -3.05
CA HIS A 444 -7.53 -13.03 -2.22
C HIS A 444 -8.77 -13.87 -2.57
N ALA A 445 -9.04 -14.08 -3.86
CA ALA A 445 -10.15 -14.90 -4.33
C ALA A 445 -10.00 -16.38 -3.92
N GLY A 446 -8.75 -16.90 -3.87
CA GLY A 446 -8.47 -18.26 -3.41
C GLY A 446 -9.08 -19.37 -4.26
N GLU A 447 -9.35 -19.12 -5.54
CA GLU A 447 -9.96 -20.09 -6.45
C GLU A 447 -8.99 -21.20 -6.88
N ILE A 448 -7.69 -20.89 -6.90
CA ILE A 448 -6.62 -21.83 -7.21
C ILE A 448 -6.41 -22.77 -6.01
N GLU A 449 -6.07 -24.02 -6.26
CA GLU A 449 -5.70 -24.98 -5.23
C GLU A 449 -4.17 -25.02 -5.05
N SER A 450 -3.72 -25.02 -3.80
CA SER A 450 -2.31 -25.17 -3.43
C SER A 450 -2.22 -25.93 -2.11
N ASP A 451 -1.19 -26.77 -1.92
CA ASP A 451 -1.07 -27.49 -0.64
C ASP A 451 -0.92 -26.55 0.54
N ILE A 452 -0.16 -25.46 0.34
CA ILE A 452 0.16 -24.47 1.36
C ILE A 452 0.09 -23.06 0.75
N TRP A 453 -0.46 -22.13 1.51
CA TRP A 453 -0.45 -20.70 1.20
C TRP A 453 0.38 -19.95 2.24
N LEU A 454 1.24 -19.04 1.79
CA LEU A 454 1.94 -18.12 2.68
C LEU A 454 1.20 -16.79 2.72
N ASN A 455 0.83 -16.37 3.91
CA ASN A 455 -0.03 -15.23 4.16
C ASN A 455 0.52 -14.33 5.25
N SER A 456 -0.03 -13.13 5.34
CA SER A 456 0.13 -12.23 6.48
C SER A 456 -1.22 -11.65 6.89
N ALA A 457 -1.42 -11.48 8.19
CA ALA A 457 -2.60 -10.80 8.74
C ALA A 457 -2.17 -9.71 9.71
N ASN A 458 -2.84 -8.56 9.64
CA ASN A 458 -2.72 -7.46 10.60
C ASN A 458 -4.11 -7.14 11.14
N PHE A 459 -4.23 -7.16 12.45
CA PHE A 459 -5.50 -6.88 13.11
C PHE A 459 -5.51 -5.46 13.67
N THR A 460 -6.66 -4.79 13.53
CA THR A 460 -6.88 -3.45 14.06
C THR A 460 -7.57 -3.52 15.43
N LEU A 461 -7.65 -2.43 16.14
CA LEU A 461 -8.43 -2.37 17.38
C LEU A 461 -9.91 -2.12 17.10
N PRO A 462 -10.84 -2.62 17.94
CA PRO A 462 -10.58 -3.57 19.03
C PRO A 462 -10.36 -4.99 18.49
N LEU A 463 -9.44 -5.73 19.10
CA LEU A 463 -9.05 -7.07 18.63
C LEU A 463 -10.20 -8.08 18.63
N ASP A 464 -11.13 -7.96 19.58
CA ASP A 464 -12.33 -8.82 19.65
C ASP A 464 -13.26 -8.67 18.44
N PHE A 465 -13.21 -7.51 17.81
CA PHE A 465 -13.90 -7.26 16.56
C PHE A 465 -13.04 -7.71 15.35
N SER A 466 -11.84 -7.14 15.25
CA SER A 466 -11.08 -7.17 14.01
C SER A 466 -10.51 -8.55 13.65
N LEU A 467 -10.18 -9.38 14.65
CA LEU A 467 -9.56 -10.68 14.38
C LEU A 467 -10.52 -11.60 13.64
N PHE A 468 -11.75 -11.78 14.14
CA PHE A 468 -12.74 -12.60 13.44
C PHE A 468 -13.16 -11.97 12.11
N ALA A 469 -13.44 -10.66 12.12
CA ALA A 469 -13.85 -9.93 10.93
C ALA A 469 -12.84 -10.10 9.78
N HIS A 470 -11.54 -9.88 10.05
CA HIS A 470 -10.49 -10.03 9.04
C HIS A 470 -10.42 -11.46 8.48
N LEU A 471 -10.45 -12.47 9.33
CA LEU A 471 -10.37 -13.86 8.87
C LEU A 471 -11.63 -14.30 8.10
N CYS A 472 -12.79 -13.78 8.48
CA CYS A 472 -14.06 -14.07 7.82
C CYS A 472 -14.20 -13.36 6.45
N GLU A 473 -13.56 -12.21 6.25
CA GLU A 473 -13.67 -11.44 5.00
C GLU A 473 -12.78 -11.95 3.87
N VAL A 474 -11.80 -12.81 4.15
CA VAL A 474 -10.87 -13.32 3.14
C VAL A 474 -11.40 -14.61 2.51
N PRO A 475 -11.87 -14.61 1.25
CA PRO A 475 -12.42 -15.80 0.60
C PRO A 475 -11.47 -16.99 0.58
N LEU A 476 -10.17 -16.75 0.41
CA LEU A 476 -9.15 -17.79 0.47
C LEU A 476 -9.25 -18.64 1.76
N LEU A 477 -9.41 -17.98 2.94
CA LEU A 477 -9.53 -18.72 4.19
C LEU A 477 -10.83 -19.52 4.26
N GLN A 478 -11.92 -18.96 3.75
CA GLN A 478 -13.20 -19.66 3.69
C GLN A 478 -13.14 -20.92 2.83
N HIS A 479 -12.41 -20.87 1.72
CA HIS A 479 -12.21 -22.03 0.85
C HIS A 479 -11.29 -23.09 1.46
N CYS A 480 -10.20 -22.66 2.13
CA CYS A 480 -9.19 -23.58 2.64
C CYS A 480 -9.57 -24.24 3.97
N ILE A 481 -10.38 -23.58 4.79
CA ILE A 481 -10.70 -24.05 6.15
C ILE A 481 -12.17 -24.45 6.21
N PRO A 482 -12.48 -25.74 6.48
CA PRO A 482 -13.85 -26.25 6.49
C PRO A 482 -14.55 -25.90 7.81
N LEU A 483 -14.80 -24.63 8.05
CA LEU A 483 -15.60 -24.12 9.18
C LEU A 483 -17.00 -23.73 8.71
N ASP A 484 -17.94 -23.73 9.63
CA ASP A 484 -19.24 -23.10 9.43
C ASP A 484 -19.11 -21.59 9.72
N TRP A 485 -18.56 -20.85 8.74
CA TRP A 485 -18.29 -19.42 8.86
C TRP A 485 -19.55 -18.60 9.15
N GLU A 486 -20.71 -19.02 8.65
CA GLU A 486 -21.98 -18.34 8.89
C GLU A 486 -22.45 -18.52 10.34
N ALA A 487 -22.42 -19.75 10.87
CA ALA A 487 -22.74 -20.01 12.28
C ALA A 487 -21.74 -19.32 13.23
N ASP A 488 -20.46 -19.32 12.87
CA ASP A 488 -19.44 -18.61 13.65
C ASP A 488 -19.64 -17.09 13.62
N ALA A 489 -19.99 -16.52 12.47
CA ALA A 489 -20.33 -15.10 12.35
C ALA A 489 -21.57 -14.74 13.20
N ALA A 490 -22.60 -15.58 13.21
CA ALA A 490 -23.77 -15.35 14.05
C ALA A 490 -23.42 -15.32 15.56
N ARG A 491 -22.60 -16.27 16.04
CA ARG A 491 -22.14 -16.29 17.45
C ARG A 491 -21.24 -15.10 17.78
N TRP A 492 -20.41 -14.66 16.83
CA TRP A 492 -19.55 -13.49 17.00
C TRP A 492 -20.39 -12.19 17.08
N ARG A 493 -21.39 -12.02 16.20
CA ARG A 493 -22.31 -10.87 16.20
C ARG A 493 -23.08 -10.74 17.51
N THR A 494 -23.55 -11.84 18.10
CA THR A 494 -24.28 -11.84 19.38
C THR A 494 -23.36 -11.73 20.59
N GLY A 495 -22.04 -11.93 20.42
CA GLY A 495 -21.08 -11.96 21.52
C GLY A 495 -21.00 -13.28 22.27
N GLU A 496 -21.60 -14.33 21.74
CA GLU A 496 -21.55 -15.69 22.30
C GLU A 496 -20.24 -16.41 21.97
N MET A 497 -19.47 -15.91 20.99
CA MET A 497 -18.19 -16.48 20.62
C MET A 497 -17.11 -16.13 21.67
N ASN A 498 -16.48 -17.16 22.24
CA ASN A 498 -15.20 -16.98 22.91
C ASN A 498 -14.07 -16.99 21.87
N LEU A 499 -13.61 -15.81 21.49
CA LEU A 499 -12.64 -15.64 20.39
C LEU A 499 -11.31 -16.37 20.65
N ALA A 500 -10.80 -16.33 21.89
CA ALA A 500 -9.56 -17.01 22.24
C ALA A 500 -9.69 -18.53 22.09
N ALA A 501 -10.81 -19.12 22.55
CA ALA A 501 -11.07 -20.54 22.39
C ALA A 501 -11.26 -20.93 20.91
N TRP A 502 -11.95 -20.09 20.14
CA TRP A 502 -12.13 -20.28 18.69
C TRP A 502 -10.79 -20.28 17.95
N CYS A 503 -9.93 -19.30 18.22
CA CYS A 503 -8.57 -19.27 17.65
C CYS A 503 -7.73 -20.46 18.09
N GLN A 504 -7.84 -20.90 19.35
CA GLN A 504 -7.12 -22.08 19.82
C GLN A 504 -7.53 -23.35 19.06
N GLN A 505 -8.81 -23.52 18.77
CA GLN A 505 -9.30 -24.64 17.94
C GLN A 505 -8.77 -24.57 16.51
N LEU A 506 -8.81 -23.37 15.92
CA LEU A 506 -8.29 -23.11 14.58
C LEU A 506 -6.80 -23.49 14.47
N LEU A 507 -5.99 -23.05 15.43
CA LEU A 507 -4.55 -23.36 15.47
C LEU A 507 -4.26 -24.84 15.83
N ALA A 508 -5.12 -25.48 16.63
CA ALA A 508 -4.98 -26.89 17.00
C ALA A 508 -5.17 -27.82 15.80
N SER A 509 -6.00 -27.43 14.84
CA SER A 509 -6.21 -28.18 13.58
C SER A 509 -5.01 -28.12 12.63
N LYS A 510 -4.04 -27.23 12.89
CA LYS A 510 -2.94 -26.89 11.96
C LYS A 510 -3.42 -26.42 10.59
N ALA A 511 -4.66 -26.01 10.44
CA ALA A 511 -5.10 -25.34 9.23
C ALA A 511 -4.39 -24.01 9.02
N ILE A 512 -4.15 -23.28 10.13
CA ILE A 512 -3.30 -22.09 10.18
C ILE A 512 -2.12 -22.36 11.10
N VAL A 513 -0.91 -22.00 10.66
CA VAL A 513 0.33 -22.14 11.43
C VAL A 513 1.04 -20.79 11.47
N PRO A 514 1.02 -20.07 12.59
CA PRO A 514 1.77 -18.82 12.76
C PRO A 514 3.29 -19.07 12.61
N LEU A 515 3.98 -18.14 11.97
CA LEU A 515 5.42 -18.20 11.69
C LEU A 515 6.20 -17.12 12.44
N ILE A 516 5.93 -15.88 12.11
CA ILE A 516 6.65 -14.72 12.64
C ILE A 516 5.71 -13.53 12.84
N HIS A 517 5.99 -12.73 13.86
CA HIS A 517 5.53 -11.35 14.00
C HIS A 517 6.60 -10.42 13.47
N HIS A 518 6.23 -9.27 12.99
CA HIS A 518 7.12 -8.29 12.42
C HIS A 518 7.18 -7.01 13.26
N TRP A 519 8.38 -6.44 13.45
CA TRP A 519 8.55 -5.11 14.01
C TRP A 519 8.27 -4.05 12.95
N LEU A 520 7.25 -3.27 13.17
CA LEU A 520 6.93 -2.09 12.36
C LEU A 520 7.74 -0.90 12.87
N ILE A 521 8.38 -0.16 11.97
CA ILE A 521 9.27 0.95 12.33
C ILE A 521 8.93 2.13 11.43
N ILE A 522 8.70 3.31 12.04
CA ILE A 522 8.68 4.59 11.34
C ILE A 522 9.99 5.29 11.65
N GLN A 523 10.78 5.54 10.61
CA GLN A 523 11.99 6.35 10.69
C GLN A 523 11.71 7.72 10.08
N GLY A 524 12.04 8.81 10.79
CA GLY A 524 11.73 10.12 10.27
C GLY A 524 12.46 11.26 10.99
N GLN A 525 12.11 12.48 10.60
CA GLN A 525 12.73 13.71 11.07
C GLN A 525 12.25 14.09 12.47
N ARG A 526 13.16 14.60 13.31
CA ARG A 526 12.84 15.10 14.66
C ARG A 526 11.82 16.24 14.67
N SER A 527 11.68 16.99 13.57
CA SER A 527 10.71 18.09 13.46
C SER A 527 9.26 17.62 13.30
N MET A 528 9.01 16.38 12.94
CA MET A 528 7.65 15.85 12.83
C MET A 528 7.06 15.56 14.22
N ARG A 529 5.80 15.92 14.39
CA ARG A 529 4.99 15.70 15.59
C ARG A 529 3.66 15.09 15.20
N GLY A 530 2.95 14.52 16.17
CA GLY A 530 1.66 13.86 15.94
C GLY A 530 1.78 12.56 15.14
N LEU A 531 3.00 12.05 14.97
CA LEU A 531 3.23 10.74 14.37
C LEU A 531 2.90 9.66 15.39
N ARG A 532 1.79 8.97 15.16
CA ARG A 532 1.42 7.77 15.91
C ARG A 532 1.18 6.66 14.92
N MET A 533 1.98 5.61 15.05
CA MET A 533 1.86 4.45 14.17
C MET A 533 0.54 3.74 14.45
N ASN A 534 -0.26 3.57 13.41
CA ASN A 534 -1.43 2.73 13.47
C ASN A 534 -1.08 1.24 13.32
N THR A 535 -2.06 0.38 13.47
CA THR A 535 -1.88 -1.08 13.36
C THR A 535 -1.49 -1.53 11.94
N LEU A 536 -1.66 -0.68 10.93
CA LEU A 536 -1.28 -0.95 9.54
C LEU A 536 0.18 -0.57 9.23
N GLY A 537 0.95 -0.05 10.22
CA GLY A 537 2.32 0.39 10.04
C GLY A 537 2.45 1.77 9.37
N TRP A 538 1.36 2.53 9.29
CA TRP A 538 1.29 3.90 8.82
C TRP A 538 0.94 4.83 9.99
N PHE A 539 0.85 6.13 9.73
CA PHE A 539 0.35 7.11 10.68
C PHE A 539 -0.74 7.97 10.04
N ASP A 540 -1.66 8.46 10.83
CA ASP A 540 -2.72 9.35 10.33
C ASP A 540 -2.11 10.67 9.85
N PHE A 541 -2.20 10.94 8.56
CA PHE A 541 -1.65 12.16 7.95
C PHE A 541 -2.32 13.43 8.46
N LYS A 542 -3.60 13.33 8.83
CA LYS A 542 -4.37 14.47 9.33
C LYS A 542 -3.86 14.99 10.67
N SER A 543 -3.41 14.09 11.56
CA SER A 543 -2.92 14.43 12.90
C SER A 543 -1.45 14.84 12.92
N ALA A 544 -0.69 14.50 11.89
CA ALA A 544 0.73 14.83 11.78
C ALA A 544 0.95 16.31 11.46
N TRP A 545 2.04 16.90 12.00
CA TRP A 545 2.42 18.28 11.75
C TRP A 545 3.93 18.49 11.93
N PHE A 546 4.43 19.63 11.47
CA PHE A 546 5.84 19.96 11.58
C PHE A 546 6.07 21.05 12.63
N ALA A 547 6.88 20.75 13.64
CA ALA A 547 7.36 21.76 14.57
C ALA A 547 8.29 22.75 13.83
N PRO A 548 8.30 24.05 14.20
CA PRO A 548 9.31 24.96 13.72
C PRO A 548 10.70 24.45 14.14
N PRO A 549 11.79 24.79 13.42
CA PRO A 549 13.13 24.48 13.87
C PRO A 549 13.35 25.09 15.26
N ASP A 550 14.05 24.37 16.11
CA ASP A 550 14.45 24.90 17.42
C ASP A 550 15.25 26.20 17.20
N PRO A 551 15.00 27.24 18.00
CA PRO A 551 15.62 28.57 17.84
C PRO A 551 17.14 28.54 18.00
#